data_6ec67c04743db764e88413bef0572d73
#
_entry.id   6ec67c04743db764e88413bef0572d73
#
_cell.length_a   1.000
_cell.length_b   1.000
_cell.length_c   1.000
_cell.angle_alpha   90.00
_cell.angle_beta   90.00
_cell.angle_gamma   90.00
#
_symmetry.space_group_name_H-M   'P 1'
#
loop_
_entity.id
_entity.type
_entity.pdbx_description
1 polymer ?
#
loop_
_entity_poly.entity_id
_entity_poly.type
_entity_poly.pdbx_seq_one_letter_code
_entity_poly.pdbx_strand_id
1 'polypeptide(L)'
;MKELDDKLASLKASVKTDADNCSKLKNELKQLNDAIQDIVDKGKAELTFITSKKCMEKIEQSETYLKQNSFQVESSLTFQADRDFQQYLSKLSGLGKIVLSTKETLVLVDPDQALTVQGKSEYNVRLQSDSVKNCYIEAICVLSDDEILVADNDNKKVKLLNHQYQVVGHCDLNGDPWDMCKITPSEVAVTVDDYWTHKVQFVSVNGGQLVKGRMLQFQHECIGIAHIMQDLYLTSGTALYKYSMKGALLTKLYEDTSDEFTGNI
;
A
#
# COMPACT_ATOMS: atom_id res chain seq x y z
N MET A 1 30.43 12.90 5.56
CA MET A 1 29.67 13.88 4.76
C MET A 1 29.82 13.61 3.27
N LYS A 2 31.04 13.59 2.70
CA LYS A 2 31.24 13.36 1.26
C LYS A 2 30.53 12.11 0.70
N GLU A 3 30.59 10.96 1.39
CA GLU A 3 29.92 9.72 0.96
C GLU A 3 28.38 9.87 0.92
N LEU A 4 27.77 10.57 1.87
CA LEU A 4 26.34 10.87 1.89
C LEU A 4 25.95 11.78 0.72
N ASP A 5 26.74 12.82 0.48
CA ASP A 5 26.50 13.78 -0.60
C ASP A 5 26.59 13.10 -1.97
N ASP A 6 27.59 12.22 -2.16
CA ASP A 6 27.77 11.45 -3.40
C ASP A 6 26.58 10.48 -3.65
N LYS A 7 26.12 9.76 -2.62
CA LYS A 7 24.95 8.86 -2.72
C LYS A 7 23.67 9.64 -2.99
N LEU A 8 23.47 10.76 -2.31
CA LEU A 8 22.31 11.61 -2.51
C LEU A 8 22.28 12.23 -3.91
N ALA A 9 23.43 12.64 -4.44
CA ALA A 9 23.55 13.16 -5.79
C ALA A 9 23.22 12.09 -6.85
N SER A 10 23.73 10.87 -6.68
CA SER A 10 23.41 9.73 -7.55
C SER A 10 21.92 9.41 -7.57
N LEU A 11 21.28 9.37 -6.39
CA LEU A 11 19.85 9.10 -6.27
C LEU A 11 19.01 10.20 -6.95
N LYS A 12 19.35 11.48 -6.72
CA LYS A 12 18.68 12.60 -7.38
C LYS A 12 18.82 12.57 -8.90
N ALA A 13 19.98 12.16 -9.43
CA ALA A 13 20.19 12.03 -10.86
C ALA A 13 19.33 10.92 -11.46
N SER A 14 19.23 9.75 -10.80
CA SER A 14 18.36 8.65 -11.23
C SER A 14 16.90 9.08 -11.29
N VAL A 15 16.37 9.63 -10.19
CA VAL A 15 14.96 10.09 -10.11
C VAL A 15 14.66 11.15 -11.18
N LYS A 16 15.60 12.07 -11.44
CA LYS A 16 15.43 13.08 -12.48
C LYS A 16 15.33 12.43 -13.86
N THR A 17 16.19 11.46 -14.16
CA THR A 17 16.18 10.75 -15.45
C THR A 17 14.85 10.04 -15.66
N ASP A 18 14.31 9.38 -14.64
CA ASP A 18 13.03 8.67 -14.70
C ASP A 18 11.86 9.65 -14.91
N ALA A 19 11.87 10.78 -14.20
CA ALA A 19 10.87 11.84 -14.37
C ALA A 19 10.90 12.46 -15.78
N ASP A 20 12.10 12.69 -16.34
CA ASP A 20 12.28 13.21 -17.69
C ASP A 20 11.77 12.21 -18.75
N ASN A 21 12.04 10.91 -18.58
CA ASN A 21 11.56 9.86 -19.47
C ASN A 21 10.02 9.73 -19.42
N CYS A 22 9.42 9.75 -18.23
CA CYS A 22 7.97 9.74 -18.09
C CYS A 22 7.31 10.97 -18.72
N SER A 23 7.92 12.14 -18.56
CA SER A 23 7.44 13.39 -19.17
C SER A 23 7.51 13.32 -20.69
N LYS A 24 8.56 12.75 -21.25
CA LYS A 24 8.71 12.53 -22.69
C LYS A 24 7.62 11.61 -23.24
N LEU A 25 7.40 10.44 -22.61
CA LEU A 25 6.35 9.51 -22.98
C LEU A 25 4.96 10.14 -22.95
N LYS A 26 4.66 10.88 -21.89
CA LYS A 26 3.39 11.63 -21.75
C LYS A 26 3.18 12.61 -22.91
N ASN A 27 4.21 13.35 -23.30
CA ASN A 27 4.12 14.32 -24.39
C ASN A 27 3.94 13.62 -25.74
N GLU A 28 4.65 12.51 -25.97
CA GLU A 28 4.48 11.71 -27.21
C GLU A 28 3.07 11.13 -27.32
N LEU A 29 2.51 10.58 -26.24
CA LEU A 29 1.13 10.08 -26.23
C LEU A 29 0.11 11.19 -26.46
N LYS A 30 0.33 12.39 -25.88
CA LYS A 30 -0.52 13.54 -26.14
C LYS A 30 -0.50 13.97 -27.59
N GLN A 31 0.68 14.09 -28.20
CA GLN A 31 0.80 14.43 -29.63
C GLN A 31 0.11 13.41 -30.54
N LEU A 32 0.19 12.12 -30.21
CA LEU A 32 -0.52 11.07 -30.91
C LEU A 32 -2.04 11.22 -30.81
N ASN A 33 -2.55 11.51 -29.60
CA ASN A 33 -3.97 11.76 -29.38
C ASN A 33 -4.47 12.93 -30.22
N ASP A 34 -3.73 14.04 -30.21
CA ASP A 34 -4.08 15.25 -30.97
C ASP A 34 -4.08 14.97 -32.48
N ALA A 35 -3.11 14.18 -32.97
CA ALA A 35 -3.03 13.76 -34.38
C ALA A 35 -4.20 12.83 -34.78
N ILE A 36 -4.63 11.93 -33.90
CA ILE A 36 -5.80 11.08 -34.14
C ILE A 36 -7.05 11.93 -34.27
N GLN A 37 -7.25 12.86 -33.35
CA GLN A 37 -8.42 13.73 -33.36
C GLN A 37 -8.49 14.52 -34.66
N ASP A 38 -7.38 15.09 -35.13
CA ASP A 38 -7.32 15.84 -36.40
C ASP A 38 -7.66 14.96 -37.62
N ILE A 39 -7.25 13.67 -37.61
CA ILE A 39 -7.56 12.73 -38.71
C ILE A 39 -9.04 12.32 -38.67
N VAL A 40 -9.60 12.10 -37.50
CA VAL A 40 -11.03 11.78 -37.30
C VAL A 40 -11.89 12.94 -37.76
N ASP A 41 -11.56 14.18 -37.36
CA ASP A 41 -12.29 15.39 -37.73
C ASP A 41 -12.28 15.65 -39.25
N LYS A 42 -11.22 15.20 -39.95
CA LYS A 42 -11.10 15.31 -41.41
C LYS A 42 -11.75 14.16 -42.18
N GLY A 43 -12.37 13.20 -41.50
CA GLY A 43 -13.12 12.10 -42.09
C GLY A 43 -12.30 11.13 -43.03
N LYS A 44 -10.98 11.02 -42.79
CA LYS A 44 -10.07 10.18 -43.62
C LYS A 44 -9.98 8.77 -43.05
N ALA A 45 -10.96 7.93 -43.34
CA ALA A 45 -11.07 6.57 -42.81
C ALA A 45 -9.82 5.68 -43.02
N GLU A 46 -9.17 5.74 -44.21
CA GLU A 46 -7.96 4.94 -44.48
C GLU A 46 -6.77 5.36 -43.58
N LEU A 47 -6.61 6.68 -43.38
CA LEU A 47 -5.56 7.19 -42.49
C LEU A 47 -5.85 6.88 -41.04
N THR A 48 -7.11 6.82 -40.61
CA THR A 48 -7.53 6.45 -39.29
C THR A 48 -7.05 5.05 -38.92
N PHE A 49 -7.18 4.08 -39.81
CA PHE A 49 -6.72 2.70 -39.60
C PHE A 49 -5.21 2.62 -39.35
N ILE A 50 -4.42 3.26 -40.25
CA ILE A 50 -2.95 3.26 -40.13
C ILE A 50 -2.50 3.94 -38.83
N THR A 51 -3.13 5.06 -38.49
CA THR A 51 -2.80 5.82 -37.30
C THR A 51 -3.18 5.07 -36.02
N SER A 52 -4.33 4.40 -36.01
CA SER A 52 -4.75 3.55 -34.89
C SER A 52 -3.75 2.42 -34.65
N LYS A 53 -3.25 1.76 -35.69
CA LYS A 53 -2.25 0.72 -35.57
C LYS A 53 -0.94 1.25 -34.98
N LYS A 54 -0.45 2.41 -35.45
CA LYS A 54 0.76 3.04 -34.89
C LYS A 54 0.56 3.46 -33.42
N CYS A 55 -0.65 3.87 -33.05
CA CYS A 55 -0.98 4.19 -31.66
C CYS A 55 -0.93 2.97 -30.76
N MET A 56 -1.50 1.85 -31.21
CA MET A 56 -1.43 0.59 -30.47
C MET A 56 0.02 0.15 -30.26
N GLU A 57 0.84 0.19 -31.30
CA GLU A 57 2.28 -0.12 -31.18
C GLU A 57 2.99 0.81 -30.18
N LYS A 58 2.64 2.09 -30.16
CA LYS A 58 3.24 3.06 -29.23
C LYS A 58 2.75 2.89 -27.80
N ILE A 59 1.48 2.54 -27.61
CA ILE A 59 0.91 2.19 -26.31
C ILE A 59 1.63 0.96 -25.76
N GLU A 60 1.75 -0.11 -26.54
CA GLU A 60 2.44 -1.34 -26.16
C GLU A 60 3.92 -1.09 -25.78
N GLN A 61 4.63 -0.26 -26.56
CA GLN A 61 5.98 0.16 -26.22
C GLN A 61 6.03 0.94 -24.89
N SER A 62 5.07 1.84 -24.69
CA SER A 62 4.99 2.64 -23.44
C SER A 62 4.66 1.77 -22.23
N GLU A 63 3.73 0.83 -22.38
CA GLU A 63 3.39 -0.15 -21.34
C GLU A 63 4.59 -1.06 -21.02
N THR A 64 5.31 -1.51 -22.03
CA THR A 64 6.52 -2.31 -21.84
C THR A 64 7.59 -1.52 -21.11
N TYR A 65 7.81 -0.26 -21.48
CA TYR A 65 8.73 0.61 -20.76
C TYR A 65 8.30 0.82 -19.32
N LEU A 66 7.03 1.11 -19.06
CA LEU A 66 6.48 1.26 -17.71
C LEU A 66 6.61 -0.04 -16.91
N LYS A 67 6.30 -1.18 -17.49
CA LYS A 67 6.47 -2.50 -16.85
C LYS A 67 7.92 -2.79 -16.49
N GLN A 68 8.87 -2.44 -17.34
CA GLN A 68 10.30 -2.63 -17.10
C GLN A 68 10.90 -1.65 -16.09
N ASN A 69 10.30 -0.45 -15.93
CA ASN A 69 10.80 0.62 -15.09
C ASN A 69 9.83 1.03 -13.98
N SER A 70 8.73 0.30 -13.80
CA SER A 70 7.74 0.56 -12.75
C SER A 70 8.16 -0.01 -11.40
N PHE A 71 9.39 0.27 -11.00
CA PHE A 71 9.81 0.05 -9.63
C PHE A 71 9.43 1.28 -8.81
N GLN A 72 8.53 1.13 -7.86
CA GLN A 72 8.51 2.07 -6.74
C GLN A 72 9.78 1.80 -5.93
N VAL A 73 10.79 2.60 -6.19
CA VAL A 73 12.03 2.57 -5.44
C VAL A 73 11.83 3.44 -4.21
N GLU A 74 11.44 2.83 -3.11
CA GLU A 74 11.56 3.47 -1.81
C GLU A 74 13.01 3.33 -1.37
N SER A 75 13.77 4.43 -1.46
CA SER A 75 15.17 4.46 -1.04
C SER A 75 15.28 5.11 0.32
N SER A 76 15.75 4.36 1.30
CA SER A 76 16.06 4.89 2.63
C SER A 76 17.56 4.89 2.87
N LEU A 77 18.09 5.98 3.44
CA LEU A 77 19.45 6.09 3.89
C LEU A 77 19.48 5.77 5.39
N THR A 78 20.10 4.66 5.75
CA THR A 78 20.28 4.28 7.15
C THR A 78 21.75 4.33 7.53
N PHE A 79 22.02 4.89 8.70
CA PHE A 79 23.35 4.84 9.30
C PHE A 79 23.48 3.53 10.09
N GLN A 80 24.41 2.66 9.67
CA GLN A 80 24.78 1.48 10.42
C GLN A 80 26.02 1.79 11.24
N ALA A 81 25.84 1.87 12.56
CA ALA A 81 26.97 1.98 13.48
C ALA A 81 27.79 0.67 13.47
N ASP A 82 29.10 0.82 13.56
CA ASP A 82 30.01 -0.31 13.71
C ASP A 82 29.76 -0.98 15.08
N ARG A 83 29.51 -2.28 15.09
CA ARG A 83 29.17 -3.04 16.31
C ARG A 83 30.38 -3.26 17.23
N ASP A 84 31.59 -3.12 16.71
CA ASP A 84 32.83 -3.32 17.46
C ASP A 84 33.36 -2.02 18.10
N PHE A 85 32.49 -1.01 18.18
CA PHE A 85 32.81 0.33 18.68
C PHE A 85 33.47 0.36 20.05
N GLN A 86 33.10 -0.56 20.94
CA GLN A 86 33.66 -0.58 22.31
C GLN A 86 35.04 -1.25 22.41
N GLN A 87 35.42 -2.12 21.48
CA GLN A 87 36.70 -2.86 21.54
C GLN A 87 37.83 -2.27 20.69
N TYR A 88 37.51 -1.41 19.70
CA TYR A 88 38.51 -1.01 18.68
C TYR A 88 38.53 0.49 18.32
N LEU A 89 38.17 1.38 19.27
CA LEU A 89 38.24 2.83 19.05
C LEU A 89 39.54 3.33 18.42
N SER A 90 40.65 2.64 18.63
CA SER A 90 41.96 2.99 18.09
C SER A 90 42.20 2.46 16.66
N LYS A 91 41.33 1.66 16.11
CA LYS A 91 41.48 1.00 14.79
C LYS A 91 40.36 1.35 13.80
N LEU A 92 39.37 2.12 14.20
CA LEU A 92 38.23 2.45 13.35
C LEU A 92 38.62 3.51 12.32
N SER A 93 38.44 3.21 11.05
CA SER A 93 38.58 4.17 9.95
C SER A 93 37.40 5.14 9.83
N GLY A 94 36.35 4.95 10.69
CA GLY A 94 35.13 5.79 10.71
C GLY A 94 34.11 5.32 11.75
N LEU A 95 33.08 6.13 11.99
CA LEU A 95 32.00 5.87 12.95
C LEU A 95 30.96 4.85 12.46
N GLY A 96 31.03 4.47 11.20
CA GLY A 96 30.08 3.55 10.57
C GLY A 96 30.04 3.76 9.06
N LYS A 97 29.15 3.03 8.41
CA LYS A 97 28.98 3.10 6.95
C LYS A 97 27.53 3.51 6.62
N ILE A 98 27.38 4.35 5.62
CA ILE A 98 26.05 4.72 5.09
C ILE A 98 25.67 3.69 4.04
N VAL A 99 24.54 3.00 4.28
CA VAL A 99 23.99 2.00 3.35
C VAL A 99 22.76 2.61 2.68
N LEU A 100 22.75 2.58 1.34
CA LEU A 100 21.55 2.81 0.56
C LEU A 100 20.79 1.50 0.46
N SER A 101 19.64 1.41 1.11
CA SER A 101 18.70 0.31 0.94
C SER A 101 17.66 0.71 -0.09
N THR A 102 17.57 -0.04 -1.16
CA THR A 102 16.57 0.14 -2.20
C THR A 102 15.61 -1.05 -2.09
N LYS A 103 14.39 -0.79 -1.65
CA LYS A 103 13.33 -1.79 -1.74
C LYS A 103 12.71 -1.72 -3.13
N GLU A 104 12.91 -2.75 -3.91
CA GLU A 104 12.19 -2.92 -5.17
C GLU A 104 10.79 -3.45 -4.85
N THR A 105 9.79 -2.59 -4.94
CA THR A 105 8.41 -3.03 -4.88
C THR A 105 7.90 -3.18 -6.31
N LEU A 106 7.67 -4.41 -6.76
CA LEU A 106 7.00 -4.69 -8.02
C LEU A 106 5.57 -4.18 -7.96
N VAL A 107 5.27 -3.10 -8.68
CA VAL A 107 3.96 -2.43 -8.65
C VAL A 107 3.03 -2.86 -9.79
N LEU A 108 3.47 -3.68 -10.72
CA LEU A 108 2.58 -4.20 -11.76
C LEU A 108 2.76 -5.71 -11.91
N VAL A 109 1.97 -6.45 -11.17
CA VAL A 109 1.60 -7.80 -11.58
C VAL A 109 0.71 -7.63 -12.81
N ASP A 110 1.13 -8.18 -13.94
CA ASP A 110 0.29 -8.30 -15.13
C ASP A 110 -1.00 -9.01 -14.70
N PRO A 111 -2.17 -8.38 -14.79
CA PRO A 111 -3.42 -8.99 -14.33
C PRO A 111 -3.74 -10.31 -15.06
N ASP A 112 -3.11 -10.56 -16.22
CA ASP A 112 -3.26 -11.80 -16.97
C ASP A 112 -2.25 -12.89 -16.57
N GLN A 113 -1.29 -12.60 -15.67
CA GLN A 113 -0.43 -13.63 -15.12
C GLN A 113 -1.16 -14.33 -13.98
N ALA A 114 -1.54 -15.58 -14.22
CA ALA A 114 -2.06 -16.45 -13.17
C ALA A 114 -1.04 -16.55 -12.03
N LEU A 115 -1.40 -16.02 -10.86
CA LEU A 115 -0.62 -16.19 -9.64
C LEU A 115 -0.62 -17.69 -9.29
N THR A 116 0.52 -18.35 -9.42
CA THR A 116 0.68 -19.74 -8.97
C THR A 116 1.12 -19.77 -7.52
N VAL A 117 0.29 -20.34 -6.67
CA VAL A 117 0.66 -20.60 -5.27
C VAL A 117 1.68 -21.76 -5.24
N GLN A 118 2.91 -21.46 -4.88
CA GLN A 118 4.01 -22.46 -4.80
C GLN A 118 4.19 -23.03 -3.39
N GLY A 119 3.13 -23.44 -2.76
CA GLY A 119 3.20 -24.08 -1.45
C GLY A 119 2.08 -23.59 -0.53
N LYS A 120 1.87 -24.37 0.53
CA LYS A 120 0.91 -24.06 1.59
C LYS A 120 1.61 -24.26 2.93
N SER A 121 1.53 -23.25 3.79
CA SER A 121 1.97 -23.32 5.18
C SER A 121 0.83 -22.87 6.08
N GLU A 122 0.70 -23.49 7.24
CA GLU A 122 -0.30 -23.16 8.23
C GLU A 122 0.37 -22.69 9.51
N TYR A 123 -0.11 -21.57 10.03
CA TYR A 123 0.44 -20.94 11.23
C TYR A 123 -0.66 -20.73 12.25
N ASN A 124 -0.37 -21.06 13.51
CA ASN A 124 -1.31 -20.88 14.59
C ASN A 124 -1.13 -19.48 15.21
N VAL A 125 -2.14 -18.63 15.04
CA VAL A 125 -2.16 -17.26 15.57
C VAL A 125 -2.97 -17.13 16.86
N ARG A 126 -3.32 -18.27 17.49
CA ARG A 126 -4.09 -18.29 18.73
C ARG A 126 -3.25 -17.89 19.94
N LEU A 127 -3.86 -17.07 20.81
CA LEU A 127 -3.32 -16.70 22.11
C LEU A 127 -4.02 -17.46 23.25
N GLN A 128 -3.35 -17.61 24.38
CA GLN A 128 -3.99 -18.16 25.59
C GLN A 128 -5.10 -17.26 26.12
N SER A 129 -5.01 -15.94 25.84
CA SER A 129 -5.99 -14.93 26.23
C SER A 129 -7.18 -14.85 25.26
N ASP A 130 -7.23 -15.65 24.21
CA ASP A 130 -8.33 -15.64 23.27
C ASP A 130 -9.57 -16.31 23.90
N SER A 131 -10.70 -15.60 23.84
CA SER A 131 -11.96 -16.06 24.40
C SER A 131 -12.62 -17.17 23.59
N VAL A 132 -12.38 -17.15 22.27
CA VAL A 132 -12.90 -18.14 21.31
C VAL A 132 -11.76 -19.06 20.88
N LYS A 133 -12.07 -20.36 20.76
CA LYS A 133 -11.05 -21.36 20.41
C LYS A 133 -10.48 -21.18 18.99
N ASN A 134 -11.31 -20.76 18.07
CA ASN A 134 -10.93 -20.51 16.68
C ASN A 134 -10.59 -19.04 16.48
N CYS A 135 -9.65 -18.76 15.60
CA CYS A 135 -9.38 -17.40 15.13
C CYS A 135 -10.08 -17.22 13.78
N TYR A 136 -10.84 -16.16 13.65
CA TYR A 136 -11.46 -15.78 12.39
C TYR A 136 -10.73 -14.53 11.85
N ILE A 137 -9.82 -14.77 10.90
CA ILE A 137 -8.95 -13.72 10.36
C ILE A 137 -9.64 -13.07 9.17
N GLU A 138 -10.09 -11.82 9.37
CA GLU A 138 -10.76 -11.03 8.33
C GLU A 138 -9.78 -10.23 7.49
N ALA A 139 -8.70 -9.73 8.08
CA ALA A 139 -7.76 -8.89 7.37
C ALA A 139 -6.30 -9.19 7.73
N ILE A 140 -5.42 -8.92 6.77
CA ILE A 140 -3.97 -9.03 6.92
C ILE A 140 -3.34 -7.77 6.33
N CYS A 141 -2.39 -7.17 7.06
CA CYS A 141 -1.63 -6.04 6.58
C CYS A 141 -0.13 -6.23 6.86
N VAL A 142 0.70 -5.99 5.84
CA VAL A 142 2.16 -6.05 5.97
C VAL A 142 2.69 -4.64 6.15
N LEU A 143 3.39 -4.41 7.25
CA LEU A 143 4.09 -3.17 7.55
C LEU A 143 5.47 -3.14 6.88
N SER A 144 6.18 -2.04 7.09
CA SER A 144 7.58 -1.94 6.71
C SER A 144 8.39 -2.90 7.49
N ASP A 145 9.42 -3.35 7.47
CA ASP A 145 10.19 -4.30 8.30
C ASP A 145 9.60 -5.72 8.36
N ASP A 146 8.74 -6.06 7.37
CA ASP A 146 8.10 -7.38 7.22
C ASP A 146 7.31 -7.85 8.45
N GLU A 147 6.90 -6.92 9.31
CA GLU A 147 5.94 -7.17 10.38
C GLU A 147 4.55 -7.37 9.79
N ILE A 148 3.86 -8.41 10.23
CA ILE A 148 2.54 -8.76 9.74
C ILE A 148 1.51 -8.54 10.84
N LEU A 149 0.46 -7.80 10.51
CA LEU A 149 -0.71 -7.64 11.35
C LEU A 149 -1.86 -8.49 10.82
N VAL A 150 -2.56 -9.15 11.73
CA VAL A 150 -3.80 -9.87 11.41
C VAL A 150 -4.94 -9.37 12.30
N ALA A 151 -6.11 -9.21 11.73
CA ALA A 151 -7.33 -8.88 12.45
C ALA A 151 -8.12 -10.15 12.74
N ASP A 152 -8.26 -10.48 14.03
CA ASP A 152 -9.01 -11.64 14.50
C ASP A 152 -10.39 -11.16 14.99
N ASN A 153 -11.39 -11.37 14.16
CA ASN A 153 -12.75 -10.91 14.37
C ASN A 153 -13.38 -11.57 15.61
N ASP A 154 -13.36 -12.91 15.68
CA ASP A 154 -13.96 -13.65 16.80
C ASP A 154 -13.36 -13.30 18.16
N ASN A 155 -12.08 -12.93 18.20
CA ASN A 155 -11.39 -12.57 19.44
C ASN A 155 -11.25 -11.05 19.64
N LYS A 156 -11.77 -10.24 18.71
CA LYS A 156 -11.75 -8.77 18.75
C LYS A 156 -10.35 -8.21 18.98
N LYS A 157 -9.38 -8.71 18.22
CA LYS A 157 -7.96 -8.38 18.39
C LYS A 157 -7.29 -8.04 17.07
N VAL A 158 -6.31 -7.16 17.15
CA VAL A 158 -5.21 -7.09 16.18
C VAL A 158 -4.02 -7.80 16.79
N LYS A 159 -3.40 -8.72 16.05
CA LYS A 159 -2.23 -9.50 16.46
C LYS A 159 -1.05 -9.17 15.57
N LEU A 160 0.12 -9.01 16.17
CA LEU A 160 1.39 -8.78 15.48
C LEU A 160 2.16 -10.08 15.37
N LEU A 161 2.60 -10.39 14.18
CA LEU A 161 3.40 -11.59 13.86
C LEU A 161 4.83 -11.18 13.52
N ASN A 162 5.78 -11.96 13.96
CA ASN A 162 7.19 -11.84 13.57
C ASN A 162 7.48 -12.57 12.23
N HIS A 163 8.73 -12.54 11.79
CA HIS A 163 9.18 -13.21 10.56
C HIS A 163 9.01 -14.74 10.55
N GLN A 164 8.79 -15.36 11.70
CA GLN A 164 8.48 -16.78 11.83
C GLN A 164 6.97 -17.02 11.91
N TYR A 165 6.15 -15.98 11.65
CA TYR A 165 4.69 -16.01 11.76
C TYR A 165 4.17 -16.38 13.16
N GLN A 166 4.95 -16.09 14.21
CA GLN A 166 4.54 -16.26 15.60
C GLN A 166 3.96 -14.96 16.14
N VAL A 167 2.88 -15.04 16.91
CA VAL A 167 2.29 -13.86 17.57
C VAL A 167 3.24 -13.35 18.64
N VAL A 168 3.72 -12.12 18.49
CA VAL A 168 4.64 -11.45 19.43
C VAL A 168 3.97 -10.30 20.19
N GLY A 169 2.80 -9.86 19.73
CA GLY A 169 2.04 -8.81 20.38
C GLY A 169 0.57 -8.83 19.95
N HIS A 170 -0.28 -8.20 20.74
CA HIS A 170 -1.69 -8.01 20.38
C HIS A 170 -2.26 -6.75 21.04
N CYS A 171 -3.36 -6.24 20.51
CA CYS A 171 -4.20 -5.28 21.19
C CYS A 171 -5.68 -5.65 21.04
N ASP A 172 -6.43 -5.51 22.14
CA ASP A 172 -7.87 -5.74 22.16
C ASP A 172 -8.61 -4.57 21.52
N LEU A 173 -9.67 -4.88 20.77
CA LEU A 173 -10.56 -3.91 20.15
C LEU A 173 -11.93 -3.91 20.86
N ASN A 174 -12.61 -2.77 20.79
CA ASN A 174 -13.97 -2.63 21.36
C ASN A 174 -15.00 -2.81 20.24
N GLY A 175 -15.05 -4.00 19.64
CA GLY A 175 -15.91 -4.39 18.54
C GLY A 175 -15.20 -5.33 17.59
N ASP A 176 -15.90 -5.77 16.55
CA ASP A 176 -15.45 -6.77 15.61
C ASP A 176 -14.61 -6.11 14.50
N PRO A 177 -13.32 -6.44 14.34
CA PRO A 177 -12.53 -5.93 13.24
C PRO A 177 -12.90 -6.63 11.92
N TRP A 178 -13.07 -5.83 10.86
CA TRP A 178 -13.43 -6.33 9.53
C TRP A 178 -12.30 -6.20 8.52
N ASP A 179 -11.69 -5.04 8.44
CA ASP A 179 -10.63 -4.80 7.46
C ASP A 179 -9.57 -3.88 8.03
N MET A 180 -8.40 -3.82 7.39
CA MET A 180 -7.34 -2.90 7.77
C MET A 180 -6.53 -2.42 6.58
N CYS A 181 -6.08 -1.18 6.63
CA CYS A 181 -5.17 -0.62 5.65
C CYS A 181 -3.97 0.05 6.30
N LYS A 182 -2.87 0.07 5.58
CA LYS A 182 -1.64 0.75 5.98
C LYS A 182 -1.79 2.27 5.82
N ILE A 183 -1.46 3.00 6.87
CA ILE A 183 -1.46 4.47 6.88
C ILE A 183 -0.04 5.01 6.77
N THR A 184 0.86 4.48 7.60
CA THR A 184 2.29 4.82 7.59
C THR A 184 3.11 3.54 7.66
N PRO A 185 4.44 3.58 7.56
CA PRO A 185 5.28 2.39 7.73
C PRO A 185 5.03 1.59 9.00
N SER A 186 4.54 2.24 10.07
CA SER A 186 4.31 1.62 11.39
C SER A 186 2.89 1.81 11.92
N GLU A 187 1.93 2.29 11.13
CA GLU A 187 0.56 2.53 11.56
C GLU A 187 -0.44 1.96 10.57
N VAL A 188 -1.48 1.34 11.08
CA VAL A 188 -2.65 0.87 10.32
C VAL A 188 -3.92 1.52 10.83
N ALA A 189 -4.93 1.58 9.96
CA ALA A 189 -6.30 1.86 10.34
C ALA A 189 -7.12 0.59 10.19
N VAL A 190 -7.91 0.27 11.20
CA VAL A 190 -8.72 -0.95 11.30
C VAL A 190 -10.19 -0.54 11.38
N THR A 191 -11.04 -1.05 10.51
CA THR A 191 -12.48 -0.93 10.67
C THR A 191 -12.94 -1.82 11.81
N VAL A 192 -13.68 -1.25 12.72
CA VAL A 192 -14.22 -1.92 13.90
C VAL A 192 -15.71 -1.62 13.96
N ASP A 193 -16.50 -2.63 13.79
CA ASP A 193 -17.94 -2.50 13.73
C ASP A 193 -18.60 -3.35 14.81
N ASP A 194 -19.63 -2.84 15.42
CA ASP A 194 -20.56 -3.60 16.21
C ASP A 194 -21.98 -3.09 15.92
N TYR A 195 -22.99 -3.76 16.43
CA TYR A 195 -24.40 -3.43 16.16
C TYR A 195 -24.78 -1.94 16.35
N TRP A 196 -23.97 -1.17 17.10
CA TRP A 196 -24.34 0.19 17.53
C TRP A 196 -23.25 1.22 17.23
N THR A 197 -22.05 0.78 16.91
CA THR A 197 -20.92 1.70 16.76
C THR A 197 -20.03 1.30 15.60
N HIS A 198 -19.84 2.24 14.69
CA HIS A 198 -19.08 2.12 13.46
C HIS A 198 -17.82 2.98 13.56
N LYS A 199 -16.67 2.35 13.57
CA LYS A 199 -15.41 3.03 13.92
C LYS A 199 -14.27 2.64 13.00
N VAL A 200 -13.28 3.52 12.94
CA VAL A 200 -11.93 3.22 12.46
C VAL A 200 -10.95 3.48 13.60
N GLN A 201 -10.31 2.42 14.08
CA GLN A 201 -9.29 2.48 15.11
C GLN A 201 -7.91 2.53 14.46
N PHE A 202 -7.10 3.53 14.78
CA PHE A 202 -5.70 3.58 14.39
C PHE A 202 -4.86 2.79 15.38
N VAL A 203 -3.96 1.96 14.87
CA VAL A 203 -3.07 1.11 15.68
C VAL A 203 -1.66 1.25 15.12
N SER A 204 -0.71 1.56 16.01
CA SER A 204 0.70 1.69 15.68
C SER A 204 1.50 0.53 16.25
N VAL A 205 2.57 0.13 15.55
CA VAL A 205 3.60 -0.75 16.08
C VAL A 205 4.76 0.10 16.56
N ASN A 206 5.10 -0.05 17.84
CA ASN A 206 6.18 0.70 18.45
C ASN A 206 7.04 -0.24 19.31
N GLY A 207 8.27 -0.51 18.86
CA GLY A 207 9.18 -1.43 19.57
C GLY A 207 8.62 -2.84 19.73
N GLY A 208 7.90 -3.36 18.73
CA GLY A 208 7.28 -4.69 18.78
C GLY A 208 6.00 -4.77 19.60
N GLN A 209 5.45 -3.63 20.03
CA GLN A 209 4.20 -3.55 20.78
C GLN A 209 3.14 -2.80 19.96
N LEU A 210 1.89 -3.27 20.06
CA LEU A 210 0.74 -2.61 19.46
C LEU A 210 0.19 -1.55 20.41
N VAL A 211 0.05 -0.33 19.92
CA VAL A 211 -0.48 0.81 20.65
C VAL A 211 -1.72 1.35 19.94
N LYS A 212 -2.85 1.38 20.64
CA LYS A 212 -4.07 2.02 20.11
C LYS A 212 -3.88 3.54 20.09
N GLY A 213 -4.07 4.12 18.92
CA GLY A 213 -4.05 5.55 18.68
C GLY A 213 -5.45 6.17 18.67
N ARG A 214 -5.62 7.20 17.87
CA ARG A 214 -6.91 7.87 17.67
C ARG A 214 -7.96 6.93 17.08
N MET A 215 -9.21 7.32 17.23
CA MET A 215 -10.36 6.62 16.70
C MET A 215 -11.27 7.62 16.00
N LEU A 216 -11.83 7.21 14.86
CA LEU A 216 -12.88 7.95 14.16
C LEU A 216 -14.19 7.18 14.31
N GLN A 217 -15.30 7.89 14.43
CA GLN A 217 -16.64 7.30 14.51
C GLN A 217 -17.49 7.78 13.35
N PHE A 218 -18.28 6.86 12.77
CA PHE A 218 -19.10 7.10 11.60
C PHE A 218 -20.57 6.80 11.86
N GLN A 219 -21.45 7.26 10.97
CA GLN A 219 -22.91 7.07 11.07
C GLN A 219 -23.42 5.89 10.24
N HIS A 220 -22.51 5.14 9.61
CA HIS A 220 -22.79 3.98 8.77
C HIS A 220 -21.80 2.86 9.11
N GLU A 221 -22.14 1.65 8.76
CA GLU A 221 -21.26 0.48 8.88
C GLU A 221 -19.89 0.76 8.25
N CYS A 222 -18.86 0.21 8.85
CA CYS A 222 -17.48 0.32 8.38
C CYS A 222 -16.96 -1.09 8.09
N ILE A 223 -17.10 -1.56 6.84
CA ILE A 223 -16.69 -2.90 6.42
C ILE A 223 -15.27 -2.83 5.85
N GLY A 224 -15.11 -2.36 4.63
CA GLY A 224 -13.80 -2.24 3.98
C GLY A 224 -13.15 -0.88 4.20
N ILE A 225 -11.82 -0.84 4.18
CA ILE A 225 -11.05 0.40 4.30
C ILE A 225 -9.84 0.41 3.37
N ALA A 226 -9.62 1.55 2.71
CA ALA A 226 -8.40 1.84 1.97
C ALA A 226 -7.90 3.25 2.27
N HIS A 227 -6.59 3.44 2.16
CA HIS A 227 -5.94 4.73 2.33
C HIS A 227 -5.15 5.09 1.07
N ILE A 228 -5.44 6.25 0.49
CA ILE A 228 -4.72 6.77 -0.67
C ILE A 228 -4.38 8.24 -0.42
N MET A 229 -3.10 8.56 -0.38
CA MET A 229 -2.58 9.90 -0.11
C MET A 229 -3.03 10.45 1.26
N GLN A 230 -4.03 11.33 1.27
CA GLN A 230 -4.55 12.02 2.48
C GLN A 230 -6.02 11.67 2.75
N ASP A 231 -6.55 10.64 2.09
CA ASP A 231 -7.95 10.30 2.14
C ASP A 231 -8.16 8.84 2.54
N LEU A 232 -9.22 8.62 3.32
CA LEU A 232 -9.73 7.29 3.64
C LEU A 232 -10.92 6.97 2.74
N TYR A 233 -10.98 5.75 2.27
CA TYR A 233 -12.10 5.20 1.52
C TYR A 233 -12.71 4.10 2.38
N LEU A 234 -14.01 4.22 2.68
CA LEU A 234 -14.75 3.28 3.51
C LEU A 234 -15.92 2.71 2.72
N THR A 235 -16.11 1.41 2.80
CA THR A 235 -17.33 0.77 2.33
C THR A 235 -18.28 0.50 3.47
N SER A 236 -19.58 0.67 3.20
CA SER A 236 -20.67 0.07 3.97
C SER A 236 -21.27 -1.09 3.17
N GLY A 237 -22.37 -1.69 3.65
CA GLY A 237 -23.04 -2.76 2.90
C GLY A 237 -23.46 -2.38 1.47
N THR A 238 -23.75 -1.11 1.21
CA THR A 238 -24.29 -0.66 -0.10
C THR A 238 -23.62 0.57 -0.67
N ALA A 239 -22.64 1.18 0.02
CA ALA A 239 -22.08 2.45 -0.40
C ALA A 239 -20.57 2.53 -0.21
N LEU A 240 -19.93 3.39 -1.01
CA LEU A 240 -18.51 3.75 -0.91
C LEU A 240 -18.38 5.25 -0.61
N TYR A 241 -17.66 5.54 0.45
CA TYR A 241 -17.44 6.90 0.95
C TYR A 241 -15.98 7.28 0.91
N LYS A 242 -15.73 8.55 0.68
CA LYS A 242 -14.41 9.18 0.77
C LYS A 242 -14.40 10.17 1.94
N TYR A 243 -13.46 9.99 2.85
CA TYR A 243 -13.26 10.80 4.05
C TYR A 243 -11.85 11.40 4.08
N SER A 244 -11.72 12.54 4.75
CA SER A 244 -10.41 13.04 5.14
C SER A 244 -9.83 12.19 6.28
N MET A 245 -8.51 12.27 6.49
CA MET A 245 -7.83 11.62 7.64
C MET A 245 -8.34 12.08 9.02
N LYS A 246 -9.18 13.13 9.08
CA LYS A 246 -9.83 13.63 10.30
C LYS A 246 -11.26 13.11 10.48
N GLY A 247 -11.74 12.26 9.56
CA GLY A 247 -13.08 11.71 9.59
C GLY A 247 -14.17 12.64 9.04
N ALA A 248 -13.80 13.74 8.36
CA ALA A 248 -14.80 14.57 7.67
C ALA A 248 -15.17 13.93 6.33
N LEU A 249 -16.47 13.73 6.08
CA LEU A 249 -16.98 13.24 4.81
C LEU A 249 -16.63 14.25 3.69
N LEU A 250 -15.91 13.78 2.68
CA LEU A 250 -15.59 14.57 1.49
C LEU A 250 -16.60 14.33 0.37
N THR A 251 -16.94 13.07 0.14
CA THR A 251 -17.97 12.71 -0.85
C THR A 251 -18.44 11.27 -0.66
N LYS A 252 -19.68 10.99 -1.06
CA LYS A 252 -20.18 9.63 -1.30
C LYS A 252 -19.91 9.33 -2.77
N LEU A 253 -19.05 8.34 -3.04
CA LEU A 253 -18.60 7.99 -4.39
C LEU A 253 -19.59 7.08 -5.10
N TYR A 254 -20.23 6.19 -4.36
CA TYR A 254 -21.16 5.20 -4.87
C TYR A 254 -22.23 4.90 -3.82
N GLU A 255 -23.43 4.59 -4.25
CA GLU A 255 -24.51 4.06 -3.43
C GLU A 255 -25.39 3.18 -4.28
N ASP A 256 -25.57 1.94 -3.88
CA ASP A 256 -26.56 1.05 -4.45
C ASP A 256 -27.90 1.30 -3.77
N THR A 257 -28.87 1.69 -4.54
CA THR A 257 -30.26 1.92 -4.10
C THR A 257 -31.16 0.73 -4.43
N SER A 258 -30.64 -0.33 -5.06
CA SER A 258 -31.38 -1.58 -5.19
C SER A 258 -31.40 -2.26 -3.83
N ASP A 259 -32.56 -2.83 -3.44
CA ASP A 259 -32.72 -3.53 -2.14
C ASP A 259 -31.87 -4.82 -2.01
N GLU A 260 -30.91 -5.05 -2.89
CA GLU A 260 -30.01 -6.19 -2.87
C GLU A 260 -28.70 -5.83 -2.20
N PHE A 261 -28.31 -6.61 -1.19
CA PHE A 261 -27.04 -6.49 -0.49
C PHE A 261 -25.87 -6.81 -1.45
N THR A 262 -25.11 -5.79 -1.86
CA THR A 262 -23.95 -5.92 -2.78
C THR A 262 -22.62 -6.04 -2.03
N GLY A 263 -22.62 -6.62 -0.87
CA GLY A 263 -21.56 -6.64 0.14
C GLY A 263 -20.24 -7.31 -0.20
N ASN A 264 -19.84 -7.42 -1.48
CA ASN A 264 -18.51 -7.85 -1.91
C ASN A 264 -18.06 -7.00 -3.10
N ILE A 265 -17.47 -5.86 -2.82
CA ILE A 265 -16.64 -5.13 -3.79
C ILE A 265 -15.18 -5.21 -3.36
#